data_7d6e90ab7c9b4c40105aa6f0aba9fbca
#
_entry.id   7d6e90ab7c9b4c40105aa6f0aba9fbca
#
_cell.length_a   1.000
_cell.length_b   1.000
_cell.length_c   1.000
_cell.angle_alpha   90.00
_cell.angle_beta   90.00
_cell.angle_gamma   90.00
#
_symmetry.space_group_name_H-M   'P 1'
#
loop_
_entity.id
_entity.type
_entity.pdbx_description
1 polymer ?
#
loop_
_entity_poly.entity_id
_entity_poly.type
_entity_poly.pdbx_seq_one_letter_code
_entity_poly.pdbx_strand_id
1 'polypeptide(L)'
;MTKVGQLIGTEVAEKMNLPFGVADLSLAPTPEVGDSVGEIFQSVGLSSIGAPGSTAVLAMLNDAVKKGGVFASSSVGGLSGAFIPVSEDAAIADAASKGLLTLEKLEAMTCVCSVGLDMIAIPGDTPADVISAIIADESAIGMINAKTTAVRL
;
A
#
# COMPACT_ATOMS: atom_id res chain seq x y z
N MET A 1 5.92 11.99 13.43
CA MET A 1 6.43 11.75 12.07
C MET A 1 6.09 12.91 11.15
N THR A 2 4.84 13.24 10.88
CA THR A 2 4.40 14.27 9.90
C THR A 2 5.05 15.63 10.09
N LYS A 3 5.03 16.20 11.31
CA LYS A 3 5.64 17.50 11.60
C LYS A 3 7.17 17.51 11.44
N VAL A 4 7.82 16.41 11.77
CA VAL A 4 9.28 16.27 11.60
C VAL A 4 9.62 16.17 10.11
N GLY A 5 8.86 15.38 9.34
CA GLY A 5 9.03 15.28 7.89
C GLY A 5 8.85 16.62 7.18
N GLN A 6 7.81 17.38 7.56
CA GLN A 6 7.59 18.72 7.03
C GLN A 6 8.73 19.68 7.39
N LEU A 7 9.18 19.69 8.65
CA LEU A 7 10.25 20.56 9.11
C LEU A 7 11.57 20.28 8.35
N ILE A 8 11.99 19.03 8.32
CA ILE A 8 13.22 18.62 7.63
C ILE A 8 13.11 18.87 6.13
N GLY A 9 11.97 18.47 5.53
CA GLY A 9 11.74 18.67 4.10
C GLY A 9 11.78 20.13 3.69
N THR A 10 11.19 21.02 4.47
CA THR A 10 11.25 22.48 4.24
C THR A 10 12.69 22.99 4.33
N GLU A 11 13.41 22.62 5.39
CA GLU A 11 14.79 23.07 5.59
C GLU A 11 15.73 22.60 4.46
N VAL A 12 15.56 21.36 4.00
CA VAL A 12 16.33 20.83 2.87
C VAL A 12 15.98 21.54 1.57
N ALA A 13 14.69 21.73 1.30
CA ALA A 13 14.22 22.42 0.10
C ALA A 13 14.75 23.87 0.03
N GLU A 14 14.75 24.59 1.15
CA GLU A 14 15.34 25.95 1.26
C GLU A 14 16.84 25.93 0.94
N LYS A 15 17.60 24.99 1.50
CA LYS A 15 19.04 24.84 1.21
C LYS A 15 19.32 24.51 -0.26
N MET A 16 18.40 23.80 -0.90
CA MET A 16 18.51 23.44 -2.32
C MET A 16 17.91 24.51 -3.26
N ASN A 17 17.32 25.57 -2.72
CA ASN A 17 16.56 26.58 -3.47
C ASN A 17 15.44 25.96 -4.33
N LEU A 18 14.71 25.02 -3.75
CA LEU A 18 13.57 24.35 -4.37
C LEU A 18 12.30 24.60 -3.53
N PRO A 19 11.09 24.59 -4.16
CA PRO A 19 9.87 24.66 -3.39
C PRO A 19 9.66 23.34 -2.63
N PHE A 20 9.25 23.43 -1.36
CA PHE A 20 8.74 22.25 -0.63
C PHE A 20 7.33 21.93 -1.11
N GLY A 21 7.08 20.66 -1.42
CA GLY A 21 5.77 20.17 -1.84
C GLY A 21 4.95 19.65 -0.67
N VAL A 22 4.69 18.33 -0.68
CA VAL A 22 3.90 17.65 0.35
C VAL A 22 4.73 16.53 0.99
N ALA A 23 4.41 16.20 2.23
CA ALA A 23 4.92 15.01 2.90
C ALA A 23 3.97 13.84 2.62
N ASP A 24 4.48 12.77 2.04
CA ASP A 24 3.77 11.51 1.90
C ASP A 24 3.96 10.69 3.19
N LEU A 25 2.87 10.22 3.76
CA LEU A 25 2.85 9.48 5.02
C LEU A 25 2.56 8.01 4.83
N SER A 26 2.75 7.49 3.63
CA SER A 26 2.46 6.10 3.31
C SER A 26 3.20 5.13 4.23
N LEU A 27 2.52 4.07 4.63
CA LEU A 27 3.12 2.86 5.14
C LEU A 27 3.58 2.05 3.91
N ALA A 28 4.79 2.30 3.49
CA ALA A 28 5.42 1.66 2.34
C ALA A 28 6.60 0.83 2.85
N PRO A 29 6.53 -0.50 2.77
CA PRO A 29 7.57 -1.38 3.31
C PRO A 29 8.79 -1.45 2.40
N THR A 30 9.87 -2.04 2.93
CA THR A 30 11.00 -2.53 2.17
C THR A 30 11.19 -4.03 2.39
N PRO A 31 12.00 -4.74 1.59
CA PRO A 31 12.27 -6.16 1.81
C PRO A 31 13.06 -6.46 3.08
N GLU A 32 13.51 -5.46 3.82
CA GLU A 32 14.29 -5.64 5.04
C GLU A 32 13.42 -6.16 6.20
N VAL A 33 14.01 -7.04 7.02
CA VAL A 33 13.33 -7.58 8.21
C VAL A 33 13.04 -6.46 9.21
N GLY A 34 11.80 -6.35 9.63
CA GLY A 34 11.34 -5.32 10.57
C GLY A 34 10.78 -4.07 9.89
N ASP A 35 10.85 -3.98 8.55
CA ASP A 35 10.23 -2.90 7.78
C ASP A 35 9.09 -3.48 6.91
N SER A 36 8.07 -4.04 7.56
CA SER A 36 7.00 -4.80 6.92
C SER A 36 5.62 -4.33 7.36
N VAL A 37 4.77 -4.03 6.39
CA VAL A 37 3.34 -3.81 6.61
C VAL A 37 2.65 -5.12 6.99
N GLY A 38 3.08 -6.26 6.41
CA GLY A 38 2.58 -7.58 6.77
C GLY A 38 2.79 -7.92 8.26
N GLU A 39 3.90 -7.49 8.87
CA GLU A 39 4.13 -7.66 10.31
C GLU A 39 3.20 -6.79 11.17
N ILE A 40 2.75 -5.64 10.67
CA ILE A 40 1.72 -4.83 11.35
C ILE A 40 0.42 -5.62 11.47
N PHE A 41 0.01 -6.35 10.42
CA PHE A 41 -1.18 -7.21 10.46
C PHE A 41 -1.06 -8.28 11.55
N GLN A 42 0.11 -8.89 11.69
CA GLN A 42 0.36 -9.87 12.76
C GLN A 42 0.32 -9.21 14.14
N SER A 43 0.89 -8.02 14.28
CA SER A 43 0.87 -7.25 15.54
C SER A 43 -0.54 -6.84 15.97
N VAL A 44 -1.47 -6.68 15.04
CA VAL A 44 -2.90 -6.43 15.32
C VAL A 44 -3.63 -7.71 15.73
N GLY A 45 -3.00 -8.88 15.58
CA GLY A 45 -3.53 -10.16 16.04
C GLY A 45 -3.97 -11.12 14.93
N LEU A 46 -3.69 -10.81 13.66
CA LEU A 46 -3.92 -11.76 12.58
C LEU A 46 -2.79 -12.79 12.52
N SER A 47 -3.12 -14.03 12.15
CA SER A 47 -2.12 -15.07 11.96
C SER A 47 -1.17 -14.79 10.79
N SER A 48 -1.67 -14.12 9.76
CA SER A 48 -0.93 -13.68 8.57
C SER A 48 -1.74 -12.65 7.81
N ILE A 49 -1.10 -11.85 6.97
CA ILE A 49 -1.81 -11.15 5.90
C ILE A 49 -2.43 -12.18 4.95
N GLY A 50 -3.62 -11.92 4.44
CA GLY A 50 -4.43 -12.89 3.68
C GLY A 50 -5.50 -13.59 4.53
N ALA A 51 -5.27 -13.75 5.85
CA ALA A 51 -6.27 -14.29 6.76
C ALA A 51 -7.56 -13.45 6.81
N PRO A 52 -8.70 -14.03 7.25
CA PRO A 52 -9.90 -13.27 7.53
C PRO A 52 -9.61 -12.09 8.45
N GLY A 53 -10.10 -10.90 8.12
CA GLY A 53 -9.78 -9.66 8.83
C GLY A 53 -8.74 -8.77 8.13
N SER A 54 -7.95 -9.29 7.20
CA SER A 54 -6.90 -8.51 6.52
C SER A 54 -7.45 -7.27 5.81
N THR A 55 -8.56 -7.38 5.10
CA THR A 55 -9.19 -6.22 4.44
C THR A 55 -9.62 -5.15 5.47
N ALA A 56 -10.14 -5.57 6.64
CA ALA A 56 -10.54 -4.64 7.69
C ALA A 56 -9.33 -3.93 8.33
N VAL A 57 -8.24 -4.68 8.60
CA VAL A 57 -6.99 -4.09 9.12
C VAL A 57 -6.40 -3.11 8.13
N LEU A 58 -6.36 -3.45 6.83
CA LEU A 58 -5.88 -2.54 5.79
C LEU A 58 -6.72 -1.25 5.73
N ALA A 59 -8.04 -1.38 5.77
CA ALA A 59 -8.94 -0.22 5.81
C ALA A 59 -8.68 0.67 7.03
N MET A 60 -8.49 0.07 8.20
CA MET A 60 -8.17 0.78 9.44
C MET A 60 -6.82 1.53 9.32
N LEU A 61 -5.78 0.88 8.84
CA LEU A 61 -4.46 1.48 8.66
C LEU A 61 -4.51 2.66 7.67
N ASN A 62 -5.18 2.44 6.54
CA ASN A 62 -5.34 3.47 5.51
C ASN A 62 -6.10 4.70 6.03
N ASP A 63 -7.19 4.49 6.77
CA ASP A 63 -7.97 5.55 7.40
C ASP A 63 -7.16 6.30 8.47
N ALA A 64 -6.42 5.57 9.30
CA ALA A 64 -5.57 6.14 10.34
C ALA A 64 -4.46 7.03 9.76
N VAL A 65 -3.79 6.59 8.70
CA VAL A 65 -2.75 7.38 8.01
C VAL A 65 -3.35 8.66 7.42
N LYS A 66 -4.48 8.55 6.70
CA LYS A 66 -5.13 9.70 6.07
C LYS A 66 -5.62 10.72 7.08
N LYS A 67 -6.35 10.29 8.09
CA LYS A 67 -6.86 11.18 9.15
C LYS A 67 -5.74 11.78 9.99
N GLY A 68 -4.79 10.95 10.43
CA GLY A 68 -3.64 11.40 11.20
C GLY A 68 -2.80 12.45 10.47
N GLY A 69 -2.63 12.28 9.15
CA GLY A 69 -1.95 13.24 8.30
C GLY A 69 -2.63 14.60 8.27
N VAL A 70 -3.91 14.63 7.97
CA VAL A 70 -4.71 15.88 7.89
C VAL A 70 -4.68 16.65 9.21
N PHE A 71 -4.75 15.97 10.34
CA PHE A 71 -4.68 16.63 11.66
C PHE A 71 -3.28 17.12 12.02
N ALA A 72 -2.24 16.53 11.47
CA ALA A 72 -0.87 16.82 11.87
C ALA A 72 -0.22 17.94 11.04
N SER A 73 -0.63 18.16 9.80
CA SER A 73 -0.03 19.15 8.89
C SER A 73 -0.97 19.51 7.74
N SER A 74 -0.86 20.73 7.26
CA SER A 74 -1.51 21.18 6.02
C SER A 74 -0.74 20.78 4.75
N SER A 75 0.46 20.25 4.89
CA SER A 75 1.37 19.86 3.79
C SER A 75 1.46 18.34 3.63
N VAL A 76 0.35 17.63 3.82
CA VAL A 76 0.26 16.19 3.62
C VAL A 76 -0.40 15.90 2.27
N GLY A 77 0.15 14.96 1.54
CA GLY A 77 -0.38 14.57 0.22
C GLY A 77 0.30 13.33 -0.33
N GLY A 78 0.38 13.24 -1.63
CA GLY A 78 0.86 12.04 -2.29
C GLY A 78 -0.15 10.90 -2.17
N LEU A 79 0.32 9.68 -2.08
CA LEU A 79 -0.53 8.50 -1.95
C LEU A 79 -1.00 8.25 -0.52
N SER A 80 -0.31 8.82 0.47
CA SER A 80 -0.57 8.76 1.93
C SER A 80 -1.59 7.71 2.38
N GLY A 81 -1.13 6.49 2.57
CA GLY A 81 -1.98 5.36 2.95
C GLY A 81 -1.17 4.11 3.24
N ALA A 82 -1.83 2.96 3.31
CA ALA A 82 -1.17 1.68 3.51
C ALA A 82 -1.03 0.94 2.17
N PHE A 83 0.17 0.46 1.88
CA PHE A 83 0.52 -0.29 0.68
C PHE A 83 0.67 -1.77 1.01
N ILE A 84 0.44 -2.60 0.01
CA ILE A 84 0.58 -4.06 0.10
C ILE A 84 1.41 -4.61 -1.07
N PRO A 85 2.64 -4.11 -1.29
CA PRO A 85 3.49 -4.58 -2.36
C PRO A 85 4.02 -5.98 -2.02
N VAL A 86 3.73 -6.98 -2.86
CA VAL A 86 4.01 -8.39 -2.50
C VAL A 86 5.49 -8.68 -2.46
N SER A 87 6.27 -8.22 -3.43
CA SER A 87 7.72 -8.51 -3.48
C SER A 87 8.61 -7.50 -2.75
N GLU A 88 8.04 -6.43 -2.21
CA GLU A 88 8.77 -5.42 -1.45
C GLU A 88 8.51 -5.50 0.07
N ASP A 89 7.86 -6.57 0.55
CA ASP A 89 7.54 -6.79 1.95
C ASP A 89 7.80 -8.26 2.32
N ALA A 90 8.70 -8.51 3.24
CA ALA A 90 9.12 -9.87 3.59
C ALA A 90 7.95 -10.74 4.10
N ALA A 91 7.08 -10.21 4.94
CA ALA A 91 5.95 -10.98 5.49
C ALA A 91 4.83 -11.17 4.46
N ILE A 92 4.61 -10.20 3.56
CA ILE A 92 3.65 -10.33 2.46
C ILE A 92 4.14 -11.36 1.44
N ALA A 93 5.42 -11.31 1.04
CA ALA A 93 6.03 -12.29 0.15
C ALA A 93 5.98 -13.71 0.73
N ASP A 94 6.27 -13.86 2.02
CA ASP A 94 6.17 -15.15 2.72
C ASP A 94 4.74 -15.69 2.71
N ALA A 95 3.74 -14.85 3.00
CA ALA A 95 2.33 -15.23 2.96
C ALA A 95 1.88 -15.65 1.55
N ALA A 96 2.31 -14.93 0.53
CA ALA A 96 2.02 -15.26 -0.87
C ALA A 96 2.68 -16.59 -1.26
N SER A 97 3.94 -16.80 -0.94
CA SER A 97 4.68 -18.04 -1.24
C SER A 97 4.07 -19.28 -0.59
N LYS A 98 3.43 -19.13 0.56
CA LYS A 98 2.71 -20.20 1.29
C LYS A 98 1.26 -20.37 0.82
N GLY A 99 0.79 -19.61 -0.15
CA GLY A 99 -0.60 -19.63 -0.62
C GLY A 99 -1.62 -19.09 0.40
N LEU A 100 -1.17 -18.37 1.42
CA LEU A 100 -2.04 -17.75 2.42
C LEU A 100 -2.63 -16.43 1.91
N LEU A 101 -1.96 -15.80 0.96
CA LEU A 101 -2.39 -14.58 0.29
C LEU A 101 -2.50 -14.85 -1.21
N THR A 102 -3.72 -14.94 -1.71
CA THR A 102 -4.01 -15.18 -3.13
C THR A 102 -4.24 -13.89 -3.90
N LEU A 103 -4.21 -13.98 -5.24
CA LEU A 103 -4.46 -12.83 -6.11
C LEU A 103 -5.86 -12.25 -5.85
N GLU A 104 -6.89 -13.09 -5.76
CA GLU A 104 -8.27 -12.67 -5.51
C GLU A 104 -8.41 -11.98 -4.14
N LYS A 105 -7.62 -12.43 -3.16
CA LYS A 105 -7.58 -11.76 -1.85
C LYS A 105 -6.91 -10.38 -1.93
N LEU A 106 -5.84 -10.27 -2.72
CA LEU A 106 -5.19 -8.99 -2.99
C LEU A 106 -6.15 -8.04 -3.71
N GLU A 107 -6.83 -8.48 -4.77
CA GLU A 107 -7.84 -7.69 -5.48
C GLU A 107 -8.93 -7.18 -4.51
N ALA A 108 -9.48 -8.06 -3.66
CA ALA A 108 -10.44 -7.63 -2.65
C ALA A 108 -9.86 -6.59 -1.67
N MET A 109 -8.58 -6.68 -1.32
CA MET A 109 -7.92 -5.73 -0.44
C MET A 109 -7.64 -4.40 -1.15
N THR A 110 -7.48 -4.40 -2.47
CA THR A 110 -7.29 -3.17 -3.23
C THR A 110 -8.49 -2.23 -3.18
N CYS A 111 -9.68 -2.72 -2.84
CA CYS A 111 -10.83 -1.86 -2.56
C CYS A 111 -10.55 -0.81 -1.47
N VAL A 112 -9.69 -1.12 -0.52
CA VAL A 112 -9.40 -0.30 0.66
C VAL A 112 -7.94 0.15 0.79
N CYS A 113 -7.03 -0.31 -0.09
CA CYS A 113 -5.64 0.14 -0.12
C CYS A 113 -5.50 1.51 -0.82
N SER A 114 -4.28 2.06 -0.84
CA SER A 114 -4.02 3.35 -1.47
C SER A 114 -3.61 3.27 -2.93
N VAL A 115 -3.14 2.12 -3.42
CA VAL A 115 -2.51 2.02 -4.74
C VAL A 115 -3.24 1.06 -5.68
N GLY A 116 -3.51 -0.15 -5.28
CA GLY A 116 -3.99 -1.24 -6.13
C GLY A 116 -3.11 -2.49 -5.97
N LEU A 117 -3.05 -3.32 -7.01
CA LEU A 117 -2.11 -4.44 -7.07
C LEU A 117 -0.70 -3.91 -7.29
N ASP A 118 0.22 -4.33 -6.44
CA ASP A 118 1.56 -3.78 -6.42
C ASP A 118 2.63 -4.87 -6.25
N MET A 119 3.56 -4.93 -7.21
CA MET A 119 4.70 -5.84 -7.22
C MET A 119 4.29 -7.31 -7.04
N ILE A 120 3.29 -7.74 -7.82
CA ILE A 120 2.79 -9.12 -7.80
C ILE A 120 3.61 -9.97 -8.77
N ALA A 121 4.29 -10.99 -8.26
CA ALA A 121 4.95 -11.96 -9.13
C ALA A 121 3.92 -12.97 -9.68
N ILE A 122 3.80 -13.04 -10.98
CA ILE A 122 2.97 -14.03 -11.68
C ILE A 122 3.86 -14.93 -12.57
N PRO A 123 3.43 -16.15 -12.94
CA PRO A 123 4.15 -16.99 -13.86
C PRO A 123 4.43 -16.29 -15.19
N GLY A 124 5.64 -16.42 -15.72
CA GLY A 124 6.05 -15.74 -16.95
C GLY A 124 5.30 -16.20 -18.21
N ASP A 125 4.61 -17.32 -18.14
CA ASP A 125 3.74 -17.88 -19.19
C ASP A 125 2.25 -17.55 -18.98
N THR A 126 1.93 -16.64 -18.06
CA THR A 126 0.55 -16.20 -17.83
C THR A 126 -0.05 -15.64 -19.12
N PRO A 127 -1.20 -16.16 -19.59
CA PRO A 127 -1.82 -15.71 -20.82
C PRO A 127 -2.23 -14.24 -20.79
N ALA A 128 -2.16 -13.56 -21.92
CA ALA A 128 -2.47 -12.14 -22.03
C ALA A 128 -3.95 -11.81 -21.69
N ASP A 129 -4.86 -12.72 -21.95
CA ASP A 129 -6.28 -12.58 -21.59
C ASP A 129 -6.48 -12.61 -20.07
N VAL A 130 -5.72 -13.42 -19.33
CA VAL A 130 -5.71 -13.44 -17.88
C VAL A 130 -5.18 -12.11 -17.32
N ILE A 131 -4.06 -11.60 -17.86
CA ILE A 131 -3.53 -10.29 -17.45
C ILE A 131 -4.56 -9.18 -17.75
N SER A 132 -5.22 -9.24 -18.89
CA SER A 132 -6.26 -8.29 -19.26
C SER A 132 -7.45 -8.35 -18.30
N ALA A 133 -7.82 -9.53 -17.82
CA ALA A 133 -8.90 -9.70 -16.83
C ALA A 133 -8.52 -9.08 -15.49
N ILE A 134 -7.31 -9.29 -14.99
CA ILE A 134 -6.78 -8.66 -13.77
C ILE A 134 -6.85 -7.12 -13.87
N ILE A 135 -6.44 -6.56 -15.01
CA ILE A 135 -6.52 -5.12 -15.26
C ILE A 135 -7.98 -4.63 -15.27
N ALA A 136 -8.90 -5.42 -15.83
CA ALA A 136 -10.33 -5.07 -15.85
C ALA A 136 -10.92 -5.08 -14.44
N ASP A 137 -10.58 -6.05 -13.60
CA ASP A 137 -11.03 -6.13 -12.22
C ASP A 137 -10.54 -4.93 -11.39
N GLU A 138 -9.26 -4.59 -11.50
CA GLU A 138 -8.72 -3.40 -10.84
C GLU A 138 -9.32 -2.09 -11.36
N SER A 139 -9.63 -2.01 -12.65
CA SER A 139 -10.33 -0.85 -13.23
C SER A 139 -11.74 -0.72 -12.68
N ALA A 140 -12.46 -1.83 -12.54
CA ALA A 140 -13.80 -1.84 -11.94
C ALA A 140 -13.77 -1.42 -10.47
N ILE A 141 -12.80 -1.95 -9.70
CA ILE A 141 -12.58 -1.57 -8.30
C ILE A 141 -12.29 -0.06 -8.19
N GLY A 142 -11.40 0.46 -9.04
CA GLY A 142 -11.08 1.88 -9.07
C GLY A 142 -12.30 2.76 -9.38
N MET A 143 -13.06 2.37 -10.38
CA MET A 143 -14.27 3.09 -10.80
C MET A 143 -15.33 3.14 -9.68
N ILE A 144 -15.63 2.01 -9.05
CA ILE A 144 -16.65 1.92 -7.99
C ILE A 144 -16.24 2.71 -6.74
N ASN A 145 -14.95 2.71 -6.42
CA ASN A 145 -14.43 3.40 -5.24
C ASN A 145 -13.98 4.85 -5.52
N ALA A 146 -14.20 5.36 -6.73
CA ALA A 146 -13.79 6.70 -7.17
C ALA A 146 -12.30 6.99 -6.86
N LYS A 147 -11.42 6.02 -7.14
CA LYS A 147 -9.98 6.12 -6.91
C LYS A 147 -9.17 5.60 -8.10
N THR A 148 -7.94 6.08 -8.22
CA THR A 148 -6.96 5.49 -9.14
C THR A 148 -6.47 4.16 -8.57
N THR A 149 -6.47 3.12 -9.38
CA THR A 149 -5.82 1.85 -9.08
C THR A 149 -4.65 1.64 -10.03
N ALA A 150 -3.59 1.01 -9.54
CA ALA A 150 -2.47 0.57 -10.34
C ALA A 150 -2.46 -0.96 -10.44
N VAL A 151 -1.90 -1.48 -11.53
CA VAL A 151 -1.60 -2.90 -11.70
C VAL A 151 -0.14 -3.02 -12.07
N ARG A 152 0.67 -3.55 -11.15
CA ARG A 152 2.10 -3.80 -11.32
C ARG A 152 2.36 -5.28 -11.06
N LEU A 153 2.49 -6.04 -12.15
CA LEU A 153 2.71 -7.48 -12.19
C LEU A 153 4.14 -7.81 -12.61
#